data_c73e6e6943d43e9e2960e2f1b0231404
#
_entry.id   c73e6e6943d43e9e2960e2f1b0231404
#
_cell.length_a   1.000
_cell.length_b   1.000
_cell.length_c   1.000
_cell.angle_alpha   90.00
_cell.angle_beta   90.00
_cell.angle_gamma   90.00
#
_symmetry.space_group_name_H-M   'P 1'
#
loop_
_entity.id
_entity.type
_entity.pdbx_description
1 polymer ?
#
loop_
_entity_poly.entity_id
_entity_poly.type
_entity_poly.pdbx_seq_one_letter_code
_entity_poly.pdbx_strand_id
1 'polypeptide(L)'
;MQTAHIEEIFTEYLKKETTQYALLINGTWGSGKTFFWKTTLQAIVKKQELKPLYIPLNGLKTIEQLQQQLMIKLIPFFGKPENKALKNIARLTGNIGNTVTKFFKVDFSNILRGVTLDGLKFNDKVICFDDLPHRHPNR
;
A
#
# COMPACT_ATOMS: atom_id res chain seq x y z
N MET A 1 6.36 20.50 14.10
CA MET A 1 6.69 20.31 12.66
C MET A 1 5.72 21.15 11.84
N GLN A 2 6.21 22.03 11.00
CA GLN A 2 5.32 22.77 10.09
C GLN A 2 4.85 21.81 8.99
N THR A 3 3.72 21.16 9.19
CA THR A 3 3.16 20.16 8.27
C THR A 3 2.32 20.78 7.18
N ALA A 4 1.84 22.02 7.37
CA ALA A 4 0.94 22.70 6.44
C ALA A 4 1.47 22.75 5.01
N HIS A 5 2.74 23.01 4.82
CA HIS A 5 3.37 23.02 3.49
C HIS A 5 3.39 21.62 2.84
N ILE A 6 3.61 20.57 3.64
CA ILE A 6 3.56 19.17 3.13
C ILE A 6 2.13 18.82 2.72
N GLU A 7 1.15 19.23 3.50
CA GLU A 7 -0.27 18.99 3.21
C GLU A 7 -0.73 19.69 1.92
N GLU A 8 -0.25 20.92 1.70
CA GLU A 8 -0.51 21.68 0.49
C GLU A 8 0.08 20.99 -0.75
N ILE A 9 1.38 20.67 -0.73
CA ILE A 9 2.05 19.95 -1.82
C ILE A 9 1.38 18.61 -2.10
N PHE A 10 1.03 17.87 -1.04
CA PHE A 10 0.36 16.59 -1.18
C PHE A 10 -1.03 16.72 -1.80
N THR A 11 -1.78 17.74 -1.39
CA THR A 11 -3.11 18.02 -1.96
C THR A 11 -3.01 18.36 -3.45
N GLU A 12 -2.05 19.19 -3.84
CA GLU A 12 -1.81 19.52 -5.25
C GLU A 12 -1.35 18.29 -6.07
N TYR A 13 -0.56 17.41 -5.45
CA TYR A 13 -0.16 16.15 -6.08
C TYR A 13 -1.37 15.26 -6.39
N LEU A 14 -2.33 15.16 -5.47
CA LEU A 14 -3.52 14.32 -5.63
C LEU A 14 -4.50 14.83 -6.70
N LYS A 15 -4.46 16.11 -7.04
CA LYS A 15 -5.32 16.70 -8.09
C LYS A 15 -4.86 16.34 -9.50
N LYS A 16 -3.66 15.82 -9.66
CA LYS A 16 -3.12 15.46 -10.98
C LYS A 16 -3.72 14.15 -11.47
N GLU A 17 -4.27 14.14 -12.66
CA GLU A 17 -4.83 12.93 -13.28
C GLU A 17 -3.78 11.84 -13.52
N THR A 18 -2.57 12.26 -13.90
CA THR A 18 -1.43 11.35 -14.09
C THR A 18 -0.17 11.94 -13.48
N THR A 19 0.60 11.09 -12.79
CA THR A 19 1.90 11.46 -12.23
C THR A 19 2.96 10.49 -12.71
N GLN A 20 4.13 11.02 -13.11
CA GLN A 20 5.30 10.22 -13.47
C GLN A 20 6.34 10.17 -12.34
N TYR A 21 5.97 10.59 -11.15
CA TYR A 21 6.84 10.67 -9.98
C TYR A 21 6.09 10.33 -8.71
N ALA A 22 6.84 9.93 -7.69
CA ALA A 22 6.33 9.71 -6.35
C ALA A 22 6.80 10.83 -5.41
N LEU A 23 6.02 11.10 -4.36
CA LEU A 23 6.44 12.00 -3.29
C LEU A 23 7.19 11.21 -2.21
N LEU A 24 8.36 11.71 -1.82
CA LEU A 24 9.11 11.18 -0.70
C LEU A 24 9.01 12.14 0.49
N ILE A 25 8.43 11.66 1.59
CA ILE A 25 8.41 12.37 2.86
C ILE A 25 9.63 11.93 3.67
N ASN A 26 10.64 12.78 3.71
CA ASN A 26 11.86 12.52 4.45
C ASN A 26 11.81 13.11 5.87
N GLY A 27 12.52 12.49 6.80
CA GLY A 27 12.63 12.95 8.19
C GLY A 27 13.36 11.92 9.05
N THR A 28 13.91 12.37 10.15
CA THR A 28 14.65 11.53 11.10
C THR A 28 13.79 10.39 11.63
N TRP A 29 14.42 9.35 12.15
CA TRP A 29 13.73 8.27 12.86
C TRP A 29 12.95 8.87 14.05
N GLY A 30 11.73 8.41 14.27
CA GLY A 30 10.87 8.91 15.36
C GLY A 30 10.22 10.29 15.10
N SER A 31 10.44 10.94 13.94
CA SER A 31 9.83 12.25 13.63
C SER A 31 8.30 12.22 13.39
N GLY A 32 7.67 11.05 13.52
CA GLY A 32 6.21 10.93 13.40
C GLY A 32 5.68 10.77 11.98
N LYS A 33 6.51 10.41 10.97
CA LYS A 33 6.08 10.23 9.57
C LYS A 33 4.88 9.29 9.43
N THR A 34 4.95 8.11 10.05
CA THR A 34 3.86 7.13 10.04
C THR A 34 2.58 7.66 10.70
N PHE A 35 2.72 8.37 11.82
CA PHE A 35 1.60 9.02 12.50
C PHE A 35 0.98 10.09 11.60
N PHE A 36 1.78 10.93 10.99
CA PHE A 36 1.33 11.97 10.06
C PHE A 36 0.57 11.39 8.87
N TRP A 37 1.07 10.30 8.27
CA TRP A 37 0.33 9.58 7.23
C TRP A 37 -1.04 9.11 7.74
N LYS A 38 -1.07 8.41 8.87
CA LYS A 38 -2.29 7.78 9.39
C LYS A 38 -3.36 8.77 9.85
N THR A 39 -2.95 9.91 10.39
CA THR A 39 -3.88 10.89 10.98
C THR A 39 -4.25 12.02 10.02
N THR A 40 -3.31 12.48 9.20
CA THR A 40 -3.48 13.68 8.37
C THR A 40 -3.61 13.34 6.89
N LEU A 41 -2.61 12.67 6.31
CA LEU A 41 -2.57 12.47 4.86
C LEU A 41 -3.65 11.50 4.37
N GLN A 42 -3.97 10.45 5.13
CA GLN A 42 -5.10 9.57 4.78
C GLN A 42 -6.44 10.31 4.78
N ALA A 43 -6.63 11.29 5.65
CA ALA A 43 -7.85 12.10 5.65
C ALA A 43 -7.93 12.97 4.40
N ILE A 44 -6.81 13.54 3.95
CA ILE A 44 -6.72 14.30 2.70
C ILE A 44 -7.05 13.40 1.50
N VAL A 45 -6.47 12.20 1.43
CA VAL A 45 -6.74 11.21 0.36
C VAL A 45 -8.25 10.92 0.28
N LYS A 46 -8.88 10.63 1.42
CA LYS A 46 -10.32 10.32 1.49
C LYS A 46 -11.21 11.50 1.09
N LYS A 47 -10.81 12.74 1.40
CA LYS A 47 -11.53 13.96 0.96
C LYS A 47 -11.52 14.13 -0.56
N GLN A 48 -10.53 13.56 -1.26
CA GLN A 48 -10.45 13.54 -2.73
C GLN A 48 -11.14 12.31 -3.32
N GLU A 49 -11.95 11.58 -2.54
CA GLU A 49 -12.64 10.34 -2.94
C GLU A 49 -11.68 9.21 -3.38
N LEU A 50 -10.40 9.34 -3.02
CA LEU A 50 -9.37 8.34 -3.27
C LEU A 50 -9.24 7.35 -2.11
N LYS A 51 -8.67 6.18 -2.38
CA LYS A 51 -8.50 5.09 -1.43
C LYS A 51 -7.04 5.00 -0.98
N PRO A 52 -6.72 5.28 0.30
CA PRO A 52 -5.37 5.16 0.79
C PRO A 52 -5.01 3.69 1.04
N LEU A 53 -3.88 3.24 0.50
CA LEU A 53 -3.26 1.95 0.77
C LEU A 53 -1.95 2.16 1.50
N TYR A 54 -1.78 1.50 2.64
CA TYR A 54 -0.57 1.57 3.45
C TYR A 54 0.16 0.24 3.42
N ILE A 55 1.42 0.29 3.01
CA ILE A 55 2.29 -0.88 2.88
C ILE A 55 3.57 -0.63 3.67
N PRO A 56 3.70 -1.24 4.88
CA PRO A 56 4.96 -1.20 5.60
C PRO A 56 5.98 -2.09 4.90
N LEU A 57 7.16 -1.56 4.64
CA LEU A 57 8.27 -2.29 4.01
C LEU A 57 9.17 -2.98 5.04
N ASN A 58 8.99 -2.66 6.32
CA ASN A 58 9.75 -3.27 7.40
C ASN A 58 9.54 -4.78 7.42
N GLY A 59 10.63 -5.53 7.45
CA GLY A 59 10.62 -7.01 7.46
C GLY A 59 10.45 -7.66 6.07
N LEU A 60 10.19 -6.89 5.01
CA LEU A 60 10.19 -7.41 3.64
C LEU A 60 11.62 -7.55 3.14
N LYS A 61 11.95 -8.72 2.62
CA LYS A 61 13.29 -9.05 2.13
C LYS A 61 13.37 -9.19 0.61
N THR A 62 12.24 -9.44 -0.04
CA THR A 62 12.18 -9.69 -1.49
C THR A 62 11.04 -8.93 -2.16
N ILE A 63 11.15 -8.76 -3.47
CA ILE A 63 10.10 -8.14 -4.29
C ILE A 63 8.83 -8.97 -4.28
N GLU A 64 8.94 -10.28 -4.25
CA GLU A 64 7.80 -11.20 -4.18
C GLU A 64 6.98 -10.98 -2.91
N GLN A 65 7.65 -10.75 -1.77
CA GLN A 65 6.97 -10.41 -0.52
C GLN A 65 6.24 -9.06 -0.61
N LEU A 66 6.83 -8.06 -1.28
CA LEU A 66 6.17 -6.78 -1.53
C LEU A 66 4.94 -6.95 -2.41
N GLN A 67 5.06 -7.72 -3.50
CA GLN A 67 3.93 -8.03 -4.39
C GLN A 67 2.79 -8.72 -3.63
N GLN A 68 3.11 -9.68 -2.77
CA GLN A 68 2.13 -10.36 -1.91
C GLN A 68 1.40 -9.38 -0.99
N GLN A 69 2.13 -8.48 -0.32
CA GLN A 69 1.54 -7.46 0.55
C GLN A 69 0.62 -6.51 -0.23
N LEU A 70 1.05 -6.09 -1.41
CA LEU A 70 0.25 -5.24 -2.28
C LEU A 70 -1.05 -5.93 -2.69
N MET A 71 -0.97 -7.19 -3.12
CA MET A 71 -2.13 -7.98 -3.51
C MET A 71 -3.13 -8.16 -2.36
N ILE A 72 -2.65 -8.49 -1.16
CA ILE A 72 -3.50 -8.62 0.03
C ILE A 72 -4.27 -7.32 0.30
N LYS A 73 -3.61 -6.18 0.18
CA LYS A 73 -4.23 -4.87 0.39
C LYS A 73 -5.22 -4.49 -0.71
N LEU A 74 -5.05 -5.01 -1.91
CA LEU A 74 -5.92 -4.74 -3.05
C LEU A 74 -7.17 -5.63 -3.10
N ILE A 75 -7.11 -6.84 -2.53
CA ILE A 75 -8.23 -7.81 -2.55
C ILE A 75 -9.59 -7.20 -2.19
N PRO A 76 -9.74 -6.37 -1.13
CA PRO A 76 -11.03 -5.79 -0.79
C PRO A 76 -11.65 -4.91 -1.87
N PHE A 77 -10.85 -4.46 -2.85
CA PHE A 77 -11.29 -3.56 -3.93
C PHE A 77 -11.65 -4.28 -5.22
N PHE A 78 -11.46 -5.59 -5.31
CA PHE A 78 -11.76 -6.37 -6.51
C PHE A 78 -13.25 -6.72 -6.72
N GLY A 79 -14.13 -6.28 -5.83
CA GLY A 79 -15.53 -6.70 -5.86
C GLY A 79 -15.72 -8.16 -5.43
N LYS A 80 -16.88 -8.76 -5.76
CA LYS A 80 -17.11 -10.17 -5.46
C LYS A 80 -16.18 -11.04 -6.33
N PRO A 81 -15.23 -11.76 -5.75
CA PRO A 81 -14.33 -12.57 -6.55
C PRO A 81 -15.11 -13.75 -7.16
N GLU A 82 -15.23 -13.76 -8.47
CA GLU A 82 -15.81 -14.92 -9.19
C GLU A 82 -14.84 -16.12 -9.14
N ASN A 83 -13.57 -15.85 -8.93
CA ASN A 83 -12.51 -16.86 -8.89
C ASN A 83 -12.41 -17.51 -7.51
N LYS A 84 -12.45 -18.87 -7.47
CA LYS A 84 -12.39 -19.68 -6.26
C LYS A 84 -11.12 -19.39 -5.40
N ALA A 85 -10.01 -19.07 -6.05
CA ALA A 85 -8.74 -18.71 -5.40
C ALA A 85 -8.85 -17.38 -4.65
N LEU A 86 -9.46 -16.35 -5.25
CA LEU A 86 -9.70 -15.06 -4.62
C LEU A 86 -10.70 -15.16 -3.46
N LYS A 87 -11.74 -16.03 -3.59
CA LYS A 87 -12.65 -16.31 -2.47
C LYS A 87 -11.95 -16.89 -1.26
N ASN A 88 -11.01 -17.81 -1.47
CA ASN A 88 -10.23 -18.40 -0.38
C ASN A 88 -9.33 -17.38 0.30
N ILE A 89 -8.71 -16.49 -0.47
CA ILE A 89 -7.88 -15.40 0.07
C ILE A 89 -8.75 -14.40 0.85
N ALA A 90 -9.89 -13.99 0.31
CA ALA A 90 -10.83 -13.09 1.00
C ALA A 90 -11.33 -13.67 2.33
N ARG A 91 -11.58 -14.99 2.41
CA ARG A 91 -11.93 -15.67 3.66
C ARG A 91 -10.79 -15.69 4.67
N LEU A 92 -9.56 -15.81 4.19
CA LEU A 92 -8.36 -15.82 5.04
C LEU A 92 -8.01 -14.40 5.54
N THR A 93 -8.31 -13.35 4.76
CA THR A 93 -8.07 -11.94 5.15
C THR A 93 -9.14 -11.40 6.10
N GLY A 94 -10.34 -11.99 6.12
CA GLY A 94 -11.41 -11.61 7.06
C GLY A 94 -11.05 -11.81 8.54
N ASN A 95 -10.05 -12.63 8.85
CA ASN A 95 -9.51 -12.87 10.20
C ASN A 95 -8.10 -12.28 10.36
N ILE A 96 -7.96 -10.99 10.21
CA ILE A 96 -6.69 -10.24 10.05
C ILE A 96 -5.73 -10.29 11.27
N GLY A 97 -6.16 -10.80 12.43
CA GLY A 97 -5.34 -10.73 13.65
C GLY A 97 -4.11 -11.66 13.70
N ASN A 98 -4.14 -12.84 13.04
CA ASN A 98 -3.08 -13.86 13.23
C ASN A 98 -2.60 -14.52 11.92
N THR A 99 -2.84 -13.92 10.76
CA THR A 99 -2.77 -14.64 9.50
C THR A 99 -1.56 -14.29 8.62
N VAL A 100 -0.77 -13.28 8.98
CA VAL A 100 0.42 -12.86 8.21
C VAL A 100 1.39 -14.03 7.99
N THR A 101 1.58 -14.87 8.99
CA THR A 101 2.50 -16.02 8.92
C THR A 101 1.98 -17.17 8.03
N LYS A 102 0.67 -17.28 7.84
CA LYS A 102 0.09 -18.33 6.98
C LYS A 102 0.12 -17.97 5.50
N PHE A 103 0.16 -16.67 5.16
CA PHE A 103 0.23 -16.19 3.78
C PHE A 103 1.58 -16.47 3.09
N PHE A 104 2.67 -16.58 3.83
CA PHE A 104 3.98 -16.94 3.26
C PHE A 104 4.03 -18.34 2.63
N LYS A 105 3.01 -19.18 2.87
CA LYS A 105 2.90 -20.53 2.30
C LYS A 105 1.95 -20.62 1.10
N VAL A 106 1.28 -19.53 0.72
CA VAL A 106 0.40 -19.52 -0.44
C VAL A 106 1.23 -19.21 -1.68
N ASP A 107 1.20 -20.11 -2.65
CA ASP A 107 1.82 -19.88 -3.95
C ASP A 107 1.01 -18.85 -4.74
N PHE A 108 1.39 -17.58 -4.59
CA PHE A 108 0.79 -16.46 -5.29
C PHE A 108 1.07 -16.47 -6.80
N SER A 109 2.08 -17.23 -7.26
CA SER A 109 2.43 -17.30 -8.68
C SER A 109 1.27 -17.83 -9.52
N ASN A 110 0.53 -18.82 -9.00
CA ASN A 110 -0.64 -19.38 -9.66
C ASN A 110 -1.87 -18.46 -9.58
N ILE A 111 -1.96 -17.64 -8.54
CA ILE A 111 -3.04 -16.64 -8.39
C ILE A 111 -2.80 -15.46 -9.31
N LEU A 112 -1.55 -14.99 -9.41
CA LEU A 112 -1.14 -13.90 -10.29
C LEU A 112 -1.27 -14.25 -11.77
N ARG A 113 -1.15 -15.52 -12.16
CA ARG A 113 -1.37 -15.96 -13.56
C ARG A 113 -2.82 -15.78 -14.03
N GLY A 114 -3.78 -15.73 -13.10
CA GLY A 114 -5.20 -15.52 -13.41
C GLY A 114 -5.69 -14.08 -13.25
N VAL A 115 -4.87 -13.20 -12.65
CA VAL A 115 -5.18 -11.79 -12.43
C VAL A 115 -4.22 -10.97 -13.26
N THR A 116 -4.65 -10.54 -14.44
CA THR A 116 -3.90 -9.58 -15.23
C THR A 116 -3.92 -8.24 -14.49
N LEU A 117 -2.76 -7.62 -14.30
CA LEU A 117 -2.64 -6.28 -13.70
C LEU A 117 -3.48 -5.24 -14.45
N ASP A 118 -3.80 -5.50 -15.72
CA ASP A 118 -4.63 -4.66 -16.58
C ASP A 118 -6.08 -4.53 -16.09
N GLY A 119 -6.57 -5.46 -15.28
CA GLY A 119 -7.88 -5.38 -14.61
C GLY A 119 -7.87 -4.57 -13.32
N LEU A 120 -6.69 -4.20 -12.82
CA LEU A 120 -6.52 -3.45 -11.59
C LEU A 120 -6.63 -1.96 -11.84
N LYS A 121 -7.75 -1.35 -11.48
CA LYS A 121 -7.87 0.11 -11.50
C LYS A 121 -7.10 0.69 -10.31
N PHE A 122 -5.94 1.25 -10.57
CA PHE A 122 -5.13 1.97 -9.57
C PHE A 122 -5.45 3.46 -9.50
N ASN A 123 -6.21 3.99 -10.46
CA ASN A 123 -6.45 5.42 -10.63
C ASN A 123 -7.17 6.07 -9.44
N ASP A 124 -7.90 5.27 -8.65
CA ASP A 124 -8.60 5.72 -7.44
C ASP A 124 -7.82 5.42 -6.15
N LYS A 125 -6.55 5.04 -6.25
CA LYS A 125 -5.75 4.59 -5.10
C LYS A 125 -4.49 5.41 -4.91
N VAL A 126 -4.16 5.68 -3.65
CA VAL A 126 -2.90 6.30 -3.24
C VAL A 126 -2.13 5.30 -2.38
N ILE A 127 -0.98 4.87 -2.86
CA ILE A 127 -0.15 3.87 -2.18
C ILE A 127 0.93 4.59 -1.39
N CYS A 128 0.98 4.34 -0.09
CA CYS A 128 2.05 4.77 0.78
C CYS A 128 2.94 3.59 1.13
N PHE A 129 4.20 3.65 0.74
CA PHE A 129 5.25 2.76 1.22
C PHE A 129 5.93 3.40 2.42
N ASP A 130 5.93 2.72 3.56
CA ASP A 130 6.53 3.21 4.80
C ASP A 130 7.69 2.32 5.23
N ASP A 131 8.57 2.86 6.09
CA ASP A 131 9.77 2.16 6.58
C ASP A 131 10.70 1.69 5.44
N LEU A 132 10.98 2.61 4.49
CA LEU A 132 11.98 2.35 3.45
C LEU A 132 13.32 1.97 4.11
N PRO A 133 13.94 0.84 3.71
CA PRO A 133 15.21 0.43 4.27
C PRO A 133 16.27 1.50 3.99
N HIS A 134 16.78 2.10 5.05
CA HIS A 134 17.92 2.99 4.96
C HIS A 134 19.15 2.15 4.57
N ARG A 135 19.67 2.34 3.37
CA ARG A 135 21.02 1.85 3.08
C ARG A 135 21.97 2.70 3.94
N HIS A 136 22.54 2.11 4.99
CA HIS A 136 23.71 2.68 5.60
C HIS A 136 24.84 2.67 4.54
N PRO A 137 25.44 3.82 4.22
CA PRO A 137 26.46 3.88 3.17
C PRO A 137 27.77 3.17 3.51
N ASN A 138 27.85 2.53 4.70
CA ASN A 138 29.07 1.85 5.17
C ASN A 138 28.70 0.54 5.87
N ARG A 139 28.58 -0.52 5.09
CA ARG A 139 28.95 -1.90 5.46
C ARG A 139 29.23 -2.68 4.19
#